data_1e2c8c5e830ace484b01c967c140d10c
#
_entry.id   1e2c8c5e830ace484b01c967c140d10c
#
_cell.length_a   1.000
_cell.length_b   1.000
_cell.length_c   1.000
_cell.angle_alpha   90.00
_cell.angle_beta   90.00
_cell.angle_gamma   90.00
#
_symmetry.space_group_name_H-M   'P 1'
#
loop_
_entity.id
_entity.type
_entity.pdbx_description
1 polymer ?
#
loop_
_entity_poly.entity_id
_entity_poly.type
_entity_poly.pdbx_seq_one_letter_code
_entity_poly.pdbx_strand_id
1 'polypeptide(L)'
;MTDDTTLDRRRFVQATTAAGATLLLAGCSGGSGGDGSDGSGGSDGSDDGGGDGSDGSDSSDGGDGGSSGSDGGDTQYLSQEPDYGGWLSGANNYEQTVDATGRDEVTISVGAGDGLSFGPAAVAVSTGTTVVWEWTGQGGGHNVSAESGDFESETVQEEGHTFEYTFEETGTQEYVCTPHSAVGMKGAVVVQ
;
A
#
# COMPACT_ATOMS: atom_id res chain seq x y z
N MET A 1 -40.91 24.63 -31.28
CA MET A 1 -41.20 23.25 -30.91
C MET A 1 -39.85 22.62 -30.73
N THR A 2 -39.33 22.68 -29.54
CA THR A 2 -38.04 22.14 -29.13
C THR A 2 -38.31 21.08 -28.09
N ASP A 3 -38.10 19.82 -28.48
CA ASP A 3 -38.22 18.66 -27.62
C ASP A 3 -36.99 18.60 -26.71
N ASP A 4 -37.18 18.83 -25.47
CA ASP A 4 -36.21 18.71 -24.40
C ASP A 4 -36.29 17.28 -23.87
N THR A 5 -35.39 16.42 -24.37
CA THR A 5 -35.29 15.04 -23.89
C THR A 5 -34.25 14.99 -22.77
N THR A 6 -34.67 15.34 -21.60
CA THR A 6 -33.91 15.12 -20.37
C THR A 6 -33.82 13.61 -20.08
N LEU A 7 -32.69 13.01 -20.38
CA LEU A 7 -32.41 11.62 -20.00
C LEU A 7 -32.10 11.53 -18.52
N ASP A 8 -33.10 11.08 -17.79
CA ASP A 8 -33.04 10.76 -16.37
C ASP A 8 -32.11 9.55 -16.12
N ARG A 9 -30.94 9.81 -15.58
CA ARG A 9 -29.93 8.81 -15.23
C ARG A 9 -30.13 8.13 -13.87
N ARG A 10 -31.36 8.18 -13.35
CA ARG A 10 -31.68 7.54 -12.07
C ARG A 10 -32.57 6.30 -12.29
N ARG A 11 -32.04 5.23 -12.81
CA ARG A 11 -32.65 3.89 -12.64
C ARG A 11 -31.69 2.80 -13.03
N PHE A 12 -30.81 2.41 -12.11
CA PHE A 12 -30.30 1.02 -12.10
C PHE A 12 -29.90 0.63 -10.68
N VAL A 13 -30.89 0.38 -9.85
CA VAL A 13 -30.75 -0.44 -8.64
C VAL A 13 -31.97 -1.35 -8.60
N GLN A 14 -31.81 -2.60 -8.97
CA GLN A 14 -32.64 -3.72 -8.57
C GLN A 14 -31.72 -4.91 -8.35
N ALA A 15 -31.34 -5.12 -7.12
CA ALA A 15 -31.86 -6.09 -6.16
C ALA A 15 -32.11 -7.47 -6.75
N THR A 16 -31.17 -8.39 -6.50
CA THR A 16 -31.47 -9.82 -6.45
C THR A 16 -31.02 -10.39 -5.12
N THR A 17 -31.98 -10.48 -4.19
CA THR A 17 -31.94 -11.33 -3.02
C THR A 17 -32.01 -12.78 -3.47
N ALA A 18 -31.07 -13.63 -3.12
CA ALA A 18 -31.22 -15.07 -3.10
C ALA A 18 -30.84 -15.58 -1.71
N ALA A 19 -31.83 -16.08 -1.03
CA ALA A 19 -31.77 -16.75 0.24
C ALA A 19 -31.19 -18.16 0.09
N GLY A 20 -30.54 -18.68 1.15
CA GLY A 20 -30.39 -20.11 1.32
C GLY A 20 -29.09 -20.51 1.98
N ALA A 21 -29.22 -20.87 3.16
CA ALA A 21 -29.17 -22.13 3.87
C ALA A 21 -28.08 -22.20 4.91
N THR A 22 -28.54 -22.20 6.13
CA THR A 22 -27.92 -22.67 7.37
C THR A 22 -27.33 -24.08 7.27
N LEU A 23 -26.09 -24.24 7.73
CA LEU A 23 -25.61 -25.53 8.24
C LEU A 23 -24.85 -25.30 9.55
N LEU A 24 -25.53 -25.66 10.62
CA LEU A 24 -24.97 -25.88 11.95
C LEU A 24 -24.14 -27.15 11.95
N LEU A 25 -22.92 -27.11 12.36
CA LEU A 25 -22.24 -28.28 12.91
C LEU A 25 -21.51 -27.90 14.18
N ALA A 26 -22.12 -28.31 15.25
CA ALA A 26 -21.51 -28.38 16.56
C ALA A 26 -20.57 -29.61 16.60
N GLY A 27 -19.43 -29.44 17.25
CA GLY A 27 -18.49 -30.53 17.50
C GLY A 27 -17.47 -30.08 18.52
N CYS A 28 -17.72 -30.33 19.64
CA CYS A 28 -17.24 -30.63 20.96
C CYS A 28 -15.78 -31.11 21.04
N SER A 29 -15.16 -30.62 22.12
CA SER A 29 -14.54 -31.45 23.17
C SER A 29 -13.06 -31.79 22.96
N GLY A 30 -12.20 -31.22 23.81
CA GLY A 30 -11.78 -31.93 25.02
C GLY A 30 -10.30 -32.24 25.01
N GLY A 31 -9.61 -31.97 26.12
CA GLY A 31 -8.37 -32.62 26.48
C GLY A 31 -7.31 -31.66 27.02
N SER A 32 -7.38 -31.41 28.22
CA SER A 32 -6.60 -31.54 29.44
C SER A 32 -5.16 -32.06 29.28
N GLY A 33 -4.24 -31.31 29.92
CA GLY A 33 -3.28 -31.90 30.84
C GLY A 33 -1.84 -32.00 30.36
N GLY A 34 -0.93 -31.48 31.19
CA GLY A 34 0.47 -31.85 31.14
C GLY A 34 1.39 -30.83 31.81
N ASP A 35 1.45 -30.90 33.14
CA ASP A 35 2.48 -30.39 34.00
C ASP A 35 3.85 -30.98 33.67
N GLY A 36 4.93 -30.28 34.06
CA GLY A 36 6.25 -30.85 34.24
C GLY A 36 7.36 -29.82 33.95
N SER A 37 7.75 -29.05 34.91
CA SER A 37 8.84 -29.22 35.88
C SER A 37 10.24 -28.98 35.32
N ASP A 38 10.84 -27.93 35.91
CA ASP A 38 12.19 -27.79 36.46
C ASP A 38 13.42 -28.34 35.74
N GLY A 39 14.40 -27.45 35.57
CA GLY A 39 15.76 -27.81 35.25
C GLY A 39 16.74 -26.64 35.37
N SER A 40 17.13 -26.35 36.58
CA SER A 40 18.29 -25.53 36.96
C SER A 40 19.59 -26.19 36.57
N GLY A 41 20.60 -25.39 36.24
CA GLY A 41 22.02 -25.74 36.16
C GLY A 41 22.71 -24.75 35.24
N GLY A 42 23.54 -23.82 35.58
CA GLY A 42 24.63 -23.81 36.54
C GLY A 42 25.97 -24.00 35.84
N SER A 43 26.82 -23.01 36.03
CA SER A 43 28.28 -23.04 35.96
C SER A 43 29.00 -22.38 34.81
N ASP A 44 29.56 -21.23 35.07
CA ASP A 44 30.96 -20.82 35.15
C ASP A 44 31.95 -21.30 34.07
N GLY A 45 32.67 -20.36 33.52
CA GLY A 45 33.84 -20.57 32.73
C GLY A 45 34.42 -19.25 32.19
N SER A 46 35.16 -18.57 33.04
CA SER A 46 36.11 -17.52 32.64
C SER A 46 37.23 -18.20 31.89
N ASP A 47 37.75 -17.59 30.85
CA ASP A 47 39.20 -17.54 30.61
C ASP A 47 39.57 -16.45 29.58
N ASP A 48 40.60 -15.76 29.98
CA ASP A 48 41.37 -14.72 29.33
C ASP A 48 42.00 -15.15 28.00
N GLY A 49 42.23 -14.18 27.14
CA GLY A 49 43.12 -14.36 26.01
C GLY A 49 43.22 -13.11 25.14
N GLY A 50 44.15 -12.23 25.48
CA GLY A 50 44.51 -11.07 24.66
C GLY A 50 45.19 -11.46 23.35
N GLY A 51 45.10 -10.59 22.38
CA GLY A 51 45.77 -10.69 21.11
C GLY A 51 45.62 -9.44 20.28
N ASP A 52 46.58 -8.56 20.36
CA ASP A 52 46.85 -7.43 19.44
C ASP A 52 46.92 -7.90 18.00
N GLY A 53 46.45 -7.08 17.07
CA GLY A 53 46.66 -7.28 15.65
C GLY A 53 46.03 -6.19 14.82
N SER A 54 46.84 -5.20 14.56
CA SER A 54 46.60 -4.06 13.68
C SER A 54 46.30 -4.44 12.24
N ASP A 55 45.73 -3.48 11.54
CA ASP A 55 45.78 -3.15 10.12
C ASP A 55 44.97 -4.01 9.15
N GLY A 56 44.10 -3.29 8.43
CA GLY A 56 43.48 -3.76 7.22
C GLY A 56 42.28 -2.92 6.84
N SER A 57 42.53 -1.73 6.32
CA SER A 57 41.58 -1.05 5.45
C SER A 57 41.28 -1.97 4.30
N ASP A 58 40.05 -2.34 4.11
CA ASP A 58 39.53 -2.43 2.76
C ASP A 58 38.00 -2.25 2.73
N SER A 59 37.69 -1.49 1.79
CA SER A 59 36.44 -1.02 1.28
C SER A 59 35.48 -2.16 0.96
N SER A 60 34.23 -1.76 0.98
CA SER A 60 33.23 -2.18 0.01
C SER A 60 32.36 -3.34 0.37
N ASP A 61 31.25 -2.98 0.13
CA ASP A 61 30.18 -3.69 -0.54
C ASP A 61 29.07 -4.20 0.35
N GLY A 62 27.98 -3.41 0.30
CA GLY A 62 26.89 -3.82 -0.56
C GLY A 62 26.00 -4.87 0.10
N GLY A 63 25.30 -4.50 1.14
CA GLY A 63 24.09 -5.19 1.53
C GLY A 63 22.97 -4.79 0.56
N ASP A 64 22.90 -5.43 -0.60
CA ASP A 64 21.82 -5.37 -1.55
C ASP A 64 20.59 -6.06 -0.94
N GLY A 65 19.75 -5.29 -0.32
CA GLY A 65 18.43 -5.72 0.13
C GLY A 65 17.48 -5.71 -1.05
N GLY A 66 17.05 -6.89 -1.46
CA GLY A 66 16.17 -7.24 -2.55
C GLY A 66 15.23 -6.14 -3.06
N SER A 67 15.59 -5.59 -4.20
CA SER A 67 14.73 -4.80 -5.04
C SER A 67 13.72 -5.72 -5.70
N SER A 68 12.52 -5.70 -5.23
CA SER A 68 11.38 -6.18 -6.01
C SER A 68 11.17 -5.21 -7.17
N GLY A 69 11.35 -5.71 -8.37
CA GLY A 69 10.90 -5.23 -9.66
C GLY A 69 10.60 -3.75 -9.84
N SER A 70 11.62 -2.91 -9.86
CA SER A 70 11.53 -1.65 -10.57
C SER A 70 12.13 -1.84 -11.95
N ASP A 71 11.30 -1.67 -12.96
CA ASP A 71 11.76 -1.37 -14.31
C ASP A 71 12.84 -0.28 -14.18
N GLY A 72 14.07 -0.61 -14.57
CA GLY A 72 15.23 0.28 -14.42
C GLY A 72 15.24 1.44 -15.43
N GLY A 73 14.14 2.18 -15.51
CA GLY A 73 14.07 3.48 -16.15
C GLY A 73 14.22 4.56 -15.08
N ASP A 74 15.04 5.57 -15.35
CA ASP A 74 15.14 6.74 -14.48
C ASP A 74 13.73 7.24 -14.14
N THR A 75 13.42 7.29 -12.83
CA THR A 75 12.15 7.84 -12.36
C THR A 75 12.08 9.29 -12.82
N GLN A 76 11.14 9.60 -13.69
CA GLN A 76 10.90 10.96 -14.14
C GLN A 76 9.91 11.63 -13.21
N TYR A 77 10.13 12.89 -12.95
CA TYR A 77 9.23 13.71 -12.15
C TYR A 77 8.66 14.83 -13.01
N LEU A 78 7.47 15.30 -12.66
CA LEU A 78 6.89 16.45 -13.33
C LEU A 78 7.82 17.67 -13.22
N SER A 79 7.97 18.41 -14.31
CA SER A 79 8.76 19.64 -14.33
C SER A 79 8.10 20.80 -13.55
N GLN A 80 6.79 20.69 -13.32
CA GLN A 80 6.00 21.61 -12.54
C GLN A 80 5.02 20.81 -11.68
N GLU A 81 5.12 21.00 -10.35
CA GLU A 81 4.23 20.33 -9.41
C GLU A 81 2.79 20.84 -9.54
N PRO A 82 1.81 19.94 -9.50
CA PRO A 82 0.40 20.29 -9.39
C PRO A 82 0.08 20.97 -8.06
N ASP A 83 -0.96 21.79 -8.05
CA ASP A 83 -1.48 22.34 -6.79
C ASP A 83 -2.44 21.33 -6.13
N TYR A 84 -1.98 20.72 -5.06
CA TYR A 84 -2.76 19.79 -4.25
C TYR A 84 -3.54 20.48 -3.11
N GLY A 85 -3.63 21.81 -3.10
CA GLY A 85 -4.33 22.55 -2.03
C GLY A 85 -3.77 22.30 -0.61
N GLY A 86 -2.54 21.79 -0.52
CA GLY A 86 -1.93 21.39 0.75
C GLY A 86 -2.22 19.95 1.17
N TRP A 87 -2.94 19.17 0.37
CA TRP A 87 -3.29 17.77 0.66
C TRP A 87 -2.07 16.92 1.06
N LEU A 88 -1.02 16.99 0.26
CA LEU A 88 0.21 16.22 0.47
C LEU A 88 1.14 16.85 1.53
N SER A 89 0.76 17.97 2.15
CA SER A 89 1.47 18.53 3.28
C SER A 89 1.35 17.60 4.48
N GLY A 90 2.44 16.94 4.84
CA GLY A 90 2.48 15.92 5.89
C GLY A 90 2.08 14.52 5.41
N ALA A 91 2.02 14.30 4.10
CA ALA A 91 2.01 12.96 3.54
C ALA A 91 3.38 12.30 3.75
N ASN A 92 3.38 11.04 4.16
CA ASN A 92 4.60 10.27 4.24
C ASN A 92 5.13 10.04 2.81
N ASN A 93 6.45 10.08 2.63
CA ASN A 93 7.10 9.72 1.37
C ASN A 93 6.73 10.61 0.16
N TYR A 94 6.22 11.83 0.39
CA TYR A 94 6.01 12.78 -0.70
C TYR A 94 7.18 13.76 -0.82
N GLU A 95 7.80 13.81 -1.99
CA GLU A 95 8.83 14.78 -2.35
C GLU A 95 8.47 15.48 -3.66
N GLN A 96 8.12 14.72 -4.68
CA GLN A 96 7.74 15.18 -6.01
C GLN A 96 6.73 14.23 -6.65
N THR A 97 5.99 14.72 -7.64
CA THR A 97 5.06 13.90 -8.42
C THR A 97 5.81 13.13 -9.51
N VAL A 98 5.70 11.81 -9.48
CA VAL A 98 6.28 10.95 -10.53
C VAL A 98 5.50 11.13 -11.82
N ASP A 99 6.19 11.38 -12.93
CA ASP A 99 5.62 11.44 -14.26
C ASP A 99 5.51 10.02 -14.86
N ALA A 100 4.31 9.50 -14.86
CA ALA A 100 3.95 8.23 -15.47
C ALA A 100 2.98 8.40 -16.65
N THR A 101 2.92 9.63 -17.22
CA THR A 101 2.09 9.89 -18.40
C THR A 101 2.52 9.04 -19.58
N GLY A 102 1.55 8.56 -20.35
CA GLY A 102 1.78 7.68 -21.51
C GLY A 102 2.03 6.21 -21.15
N ARG A 103 1.92 5.83 -19.88
CA ARG A 103 1.90 4.42 -19.44
C ARG A 103 0.45 3.93 -19.42
N ASP A 104 0.24 2.69 -19.84
CA ASP A 104 -1.07 2.04 -19.76
C ASP A 104 -1.39 1.61 -18.31
N GLU A 105 -0.34 1.30 -17.55
CA GLU A 105 -0.43 0.83 -16.17
C GLU A 105 0.67 1.42 -15.29
N VAL A 106 0.33 1.69 -14.04
CA VAL A 106 1.26 2.22 -13.01
C VAL A 106 1.01 1.50 -11.70
N THR A 107 2.07 1.00 -11.07
CA THR A 107 1.98 0.36 -9.75
C THR A 107 2.35 1.33 -8.63
N ILE A 108 1.56 1.35 -7.57
CA ILE A 108 1.81 2.08 -6.32
C ILE A 108 1.87 1.06 -5.19
N SER A 109 3.00 1.02 -4.48
CA SER A 109 3.14 0.14 -3.32
C SER A 109 2.33 0.66 -2.12
N VAL A 110 1.59 -0.22 -1.45
CA VAL A 110 0.83 0.05 -0.23
C VAL A 110 1.60 -0.50 0.96
N GLY A 111 1.96 0.35 1.91
CA GLY A 111 2.89 -0.01 2.99
C GLY A 111 4.35 0.12 2.58
N ALA A 112 4.69 1.11 1.75
CA ALA A 112 6.05 1.40 1.35
C ALA A 112 6.89 1.97 2.51
N GLY A 113 8.21 1.90 2.39
CA GLY A 113 9.16 2.40 3.39
C GLY A 113 9.00 1.67 4.71
N ASP A 114 8.66 2.43 5.77
CA ASP A 114 8.42 1.88 7.11
C ASP A 114 7.03 1.24 7.27
N GLY A 115 6.35 0.96 6.17
CA GLY A 115 5.03 0.33 6.14
C GLY A 115 3.84 1.30 6.25
N LEU A 116 4.07 2.60 6.37
CA LEU A 116 3.03 3.60 6.62
C LEU A 116 2.95 4.66 5.50
N SER A 117 3.27 4.27 4.27
CA SER A 117 3.21 5.18 3.12
C SER A 117 2.73 4.49 1.85
N PHE A 118 2.31 5.29 0.89
CA PHE A 118 2.16 4.88 -0.50
C PHE A 118 3.45 5.20 -1.26
N GLY A 119 3.89 4.32 -2.13
CA GLY A 119 5.13 4.49 -2.88
C GLY A 119 4.97 4.27 -4.39
N PRO A 120 5.03 5.35 -5.20
CA PRO A 120 5.16 6.76 -4.85
C PRO A 120 3.90 7.37 -4.23
N ALA A 121 4.05 8.46 -3.46
CA ALA A 121 2.91 9.13 -2.85
C ALA A 121 2.08 9.93 -3.86
N ALA A 122 2.67 10.41 -4.93
CA ALA A 122 1.99 11.12 -6.00
C ALA A 122 2.47 10.69 -7.38
N VAL A 123 1.52 10.48 -8.30
CA VAL A 123 1.78 10.13 -9.70
C VAL A 123 0.94 10.96 -10.63
N ALA A 124 1.50 11.33 -11.79
CA ALA A 124 0.77 11.87 -12.91
C ALA A 124 0.59 10.78 -13.98
N VAL A 125 -0.62 10.60 -14.44
CA VAL A 125 -1.00 9.59 -15.43
C VAL A 125 -1.82 10.21 -16.56
N SER A 126 -1.97 9.50 -17.68
CA SER A 126 -2.88 9.89 -18.75
C SER A 126 -4.28 9.32 -18.49
N THR A 127 -5.31 9.94 -19.10
CA THR A 127 -6.65 9.32 -19.14
C THR A 127 -6.59 7.92 -19.75
N GLY A 128 -7.31 6.96 -19.17
CA GLY A 128 -7.30 5.56 -19.56
C GLY A 128 -6.21 4.71 -18.88
N THR A 129 -5.31 5.34 -18.12
CA THR A 129 -4.31 4.59 -17.34
C THR A 129 -4.96 3.83 -16.18
N THR A 130 -4.56 2.58 -15.99
CA THR A 130 -4.91 1.78 -14.82
C THR A 130 -3.83 1.95 -13.75
N VAL A 131 -4.22 2.35 -12.55
CA VAL A 131 -3.34 2.35 -11.37
C VAL A 131 -3.61 1.08 -10.57
N VAL A 132 -2.54 0.35 -10.28
CA VAL A 132 -2.53 -0.86 -9.47
C VAL A 132 -1.90 -0.54 -8.12
N TRP A 133 -2.64 -0.64 -7.04
CA TRP A 133 -2.08 -0.59 -5.69
C TRP A 133 -1.73 -1.99 -5.26
N GLU A 134 -0.47 -2.23 -4.92
CA GLU A 134 0.07 -3.53 -4.49
C GLU A 134 0.56 -3.46 -3.05
N TRP A 135 0.07 -4.37 -2.20
CA TRP A 135 0.41 -4.45 -0.79
C TRP A 135 1.77 -5.09 -0.56
N THR A 136 2.60 -4.44 0.23
CA THR A 136 3.93 -4.95 0.64
C THR A 136 3.86 -5.91 1.82
N GLY A 137 2.70 -6.03 2.47
CA GLY A 137 2.53 -6.81 3.70
C GLY A 137 3.07 -6.13 4.97
N GLN A 138 3.65 -4.93 4.84
CA GLN A 138 4.25 -4.20 5.95
C GLN A 138 3.30 -3.15 6.53
N GLY A 139 3.51 -2.76 7.81
CA GLY A 139 2.77 -1.68 8.46
C GLY A 139 1.39 -2.04 8.97
N GLY A 140 0.94 -3.27 8.82
CA GLY A 140 -0.37 -3.75 9.25
C GLY A 140 -1.42 -3.75 8.15
N GLY A 141 -2.69 -3.61 8.52
CA GLY A 141 -3.80 -3.59 7.56
C GLY A 141 -3.96 -2.23 6.90
N HIS A 142 -4.02 -2.20 5.58
CA HIS A 142 -4.17 -0.99 4.77
C HIS A 142 -5.36 -1.09 3.83
N ASN A 143 -5.91 0.07 3.48
CA ASN A 143 -6.83 0.23 2.37
C ASN A 143 -6.42 1.44 1.52
N VAL A 144 -7.06 1.57 0.38
CA VAL A 144 -6.99 2.72 -0.51
C VAL A 144 -8.41 3.28 -0.62
N SER A 145 -8.62 4.50 -0.15
CA SER A 145 -9.94 5.13 -0.16
C SER A 145 -9.84 6.53 -0.73
N ALA A 146 -10.53 6.80 -1.84
CA ALA A 146 -10.59 8.13 -2.44
C ALA A 146 -11.41 9.07 -1.56
N GLU A 147 -10.94 10.32 -1.39
CA GLU A 147 -11.68 11.37 -0.70
C GLU A 147 -12.99 11.74 -1.43
N SER A 148 -13.01 11.58 -2.75
CA SER A 148 -14.21 11.74 -3.58
C SER A 148 -15.25 10.63 -3.39
N GLY A 149 -14.82 9.45 -2.92
CA GLY A 149 -15.63 8.24 -2.82
C GLY A 149 -15.77 7.47 -4.13
N ASP A 150 -14.98 7.81 -5.15
CA ASP A 150 -15.04 7.16 -6.47
C ASP A 150 -14.50 5.72 -6.44
N PHE A 151 -13.55 5.45 -5.53
CA PHE A 151 -13.01 4.10 -5.33
C PHE A 151 -12.64 3.85 -3.87
N GLU A 152 -12.77 2.59 -3.46
CA GLU A 152 -12.37 2.13 -2.12
C GLU A 152 -12.03 0.63 -2.18
N SER A 153 -10.88 0.26 -1.61
CA SER A 153 -10.50 -1.14 -1.43
C SER A 153 -10.92 -1.66 -0.05
N GLU A 154 -10.91 -2.98 0.11
CA GLU A 154 -10.97 -3.60 1.43
C GLU A 154 -9.70 -3.28 2.24
N THR A 155 -9.81 -3.40 3.58
CA THR A 155 -8.62 -3.33 4.45
C THR A 155 -7.96 -4.69 4.49
N VAL A 156 -6.73 -4.78 3.97
CA VAL A 156 -5.96 -6.02 3.82
C VAL A 156 -4.55 -5.83 4.34
N GLN A 157 -3.91 -6.93 4.76
CA GLN A 157 -2.49 -6.94 5.18
C GLN A 157 -1.64 -7.88 4.31
N GLU A 158 -2.27 -8.69 3.48
CA GLU A 158 -1.59 -9.74 2.70
C GLU A 158 -0.65 -9.12 1.65
N GLU A 159 0.62 -9.55 1.66
CA GLU A 159 1.61 -9.18 0.65
C GLU A 159 1.19 -9.69 -0.74
N GLY A 160 1.37 -8.84 -1.75
CA GLY A 160 0.97 -9.15 -3.11
C GLY A 160 -0.53 -9.03 -3.40
N HIS A 161 -1.34 -8.61 -2.41
CA HIS A 161 -2.72 -8.22 -2.70
C HIS A 161 -2.73 -7.00 -3.61
N THR A 162 -3.65 -6.94 -4.58
CA THR A 162 -3.79 -5.82 -5.52
C THR A 162 -5.20 -5.26 -5.52
N PHE A 163 -5.28 -3.95 -5.74
CA PHE A 163 -6.50 -3.22 -6.03
C PHE A 163 -6.25 -2.33 -7.25
N GLU A 164 -7.17 -2.29 -8.20
CA GLU A 164 -7.01 -1.60 -9.47
C GLU A 164 -8.13 -0.59 -9.69
N TYR A 165 -7.77 0.54 -10.32
CA TYR A 165 -8.73 1.53 -10.77
C TYR A 165 -8.24 2.22 -12.04
N THR A 166 -9.11 2.32 -13.06
CA THR A 166 -8.80 3.00 -14.33
C THR A 166 -9.34 4.42 -14.31
N PHE A 167 -8.49 5.39 -14.58
CA PHE A 167 -8.82 6.82 -14.54
C PHE A 167 -9.26 7.32 -15.91
N GLU A 168 -10.55 7.51 -16.11
CA GLU A 168 -11.14 7.93 -17.38
C GLU A 168 -11.27 9.46 -17.53
N GLU A 169 -11.27 10.21 -16.44
CA GLU A 169 -11.50 11.66 -16.42
C GLU A 169 -10.27 12.39 -15.88
N THR A 170 -9.95 13.55 -16.50
CA THR A 170 -8.85 14.41 -16.04
C THR A 170 -9.19 15.05 -14.69
N GLY A 171 -8.17 15.26 -13.88
CA GLY A 171 -8.32 15.88 -12.56
C GLY A 171 -7.35 15.31 -11.53
N THR A 172 -7.49 15.76 -10.28
CA THR A 172 -6.70 15.23 -9.16
C THR A 172 -7.60 14.37 -8.28
N GLN A 173 -7.17 13.15 -8.03
CA GLN A 173 -7.81 12.22 -7.11
C GLN A 173 -6.93 12.05 -5.87
N GLU A 174 -7.42 12.54 -4.75
CA GLU A 174 -6.80 12.45 -3.44
C GLU A 174 -7.30 11.18 -2.74
N TYR A 175 -6.40 10.43 -2.10
CA TYR A 175 -6.77 9.21 -1.40
C TYR A 175 -5.94 8.98 -0.13
N VAL A 176 -6.49 8.19 0.79
CA VAL A 176 -5.86 7.86 2.08
C VAL A 176 -5.90 6.35 2.34
N CYS A 177 -5.03 5.92 3.24
CA CYS A 177 -5.26 4.71 4.01
C CYS A 177 -6.06 5.10 5.27
N THR A 178 -7.33 4.70 5.36
CA THR A 178 -8.24 5.11 6.43
C THR A 178 -7.68 4.81 7.84
N PRO A 179 -7.14 3.59 8.12
CA PRO A 179 -6.54 3.30 9.42
C PRO A 179 -5.33 4.18 9.78
N HIS A 180 -4.59 4.68 8.78
CA HIS A 180 -3.33 5.40 8.98
C HIS A 180 -3.36 6.85 8.47
N SER A 181 -4.54 7.40 8.22
CA SER A 181 -4.71 8.78 7.75
C SER A 181 -4.13 9.83 8.69
N ALA A 182 -4.29 9.61 10.00
CA ALA A 182 -3.79 10.51 11.04
C ALA A 182 -2.26 10.58 11.12
N VAL A 183 -1.56 9.55 10.63
CA VAL A 183 -0.09 9.50 10.60
C VAL A 183 0.49 9.83 9.22
N GLY A 184 -0.34 10.29 8.29
CA GLY A 184 0.13 10.80 7.01
C GLY A 184 0.21 9.78 5.88
N MET A 185 -0.43 8.62 6.00
CA MET A 185 -0.53 7.67 4.88
C MET A 185 -1.61 8.11 3.90
N LYS A 186 -1.21 8.94 2.96
CA LYS A 186 -2.07 9.53 1.91
C LYS A 186 -1.30 9.70 0.61
N GLY A 187 -2.03 9.81 -0.48
CA GLY A 187 -1.47 9.99 -1.81
C GLY A 187 -2.39 10.76 -2.75
N ALA A 188 -1.92 10.95 -3.98
CA ALA A 188 -2.67 11.60 -5.04
C ALA A 188 -2.33 11.03 -6.42
N VAL A 189 -3.34 10.95 -7.28
CA VAL A 189 -3.19 10.68 -8.71
C VAL A 189 -3.66 11.90 -9.47
N VAL A 190 -2.80 12.46 -10.35
CA VAL A 190 -3.14 13.56 -11.26
C VAL A 190 -3.35 12.98 -12.65
N VAL A 191 -4.53 13.13 -13.19
CA VAL A 191 -4.91 12.61 -14.52
C VAL A 191 -4.87 13.76 -15.53
N GLN A 192 -4.09 13.62 -16.60
CA GLN A 192 -3.86 14.64 -17.63
C GLN A 192 -4.33 14.16 -19.02
#